data_e31374ed8896a32c663c8c7e859d916a
#
_entry.id   e31374ed8896a32c663c8c7e859d916a
#
_cell.length_a   1.000
_cell.length_b   1.000
_cell.length_c   1.000
_cell.angle_alpha   90.00
_cell.angle_beta   90.00
_cell.angle_gamma   90.00
#
_symmetry.space_group_name_H-M   'P 1'
#
loop_
_entity.id
_entity.type
_entity.pdbx_description
1 polymer ?
#
loop_
_entity_poly.entity_id
_entity_poly.type
_entity_poly.pdbx_seq_one_letter_code
_entity_poly.pdbx_strand_id
1 'polypeptide(L)'
;MNAQIDISNVTLTTERLVLRPWRETDLEDLYEYARVDGVGQMAGWMPHKDVEESLAILQMFIRERKTFALEYAGKVVGSLGIEEYSQEHYPELTAFQGREIGYVLAKDYWGRGLMTEAVQRVITYLFDVVGVDFITIGHFERNDRSRRVIEKCGFDYVKTTIYQTRYETVEPSRGYILWNPQRNQ
;
A
#
# COMPACT_ATOMS: atom_id res chain seq x y z
N MET A 1 -5.26 3.16 -17.84
CA MET A 1 -6.28 2.13 -17.45
C MET A 1 -5.81 1.39 -16.22
N ASN A 2 -6.70 1.02 -15.30
CA ASN A 2 -6.33 0.20 -14.14
C ASN A 2 -6.25 -1.29 -14.55
N ALA A 3 -5.09 -1.93 -14.33
CA ALA A 3 -4.90 -3.36 -14.56
C ALA A 3 -5.76 -4.20 -13.61
N GLN A 4 -6.21 -5.38 -14.01
CA GLN A 4 -6.95 -6.27 -13.12
C GLN A 4 -6.01 -6.90 -12.08
N ILE A 5 -6.45 -6.95 -10.83
CA ILE A 5 -5.70 -7.52 -9.70
C ILE A 5 -6.57 -8.55 -8.97
N ASP A 6 -6.02 -9.73 -8.76
CA ASP A 6 -6.53 -10.74 -7.84
C ASP A 6 -5.33 -11.47 -7.20
N ILE A 7 -5.13 -11.24 -5.92
CA ILE A 7 -4.03 -11.85 -5.17
C ILE A 7 -4.43 -13.10 -4.38
N SER A 8 -5.63 -13.66 -4.61
CA SER A 8 -6.17 -14.80 -3.84
C SER A 8 -5.21 -15.98 -3.70
N ASN A 9 -4.39 -16.21 -4.71
CA ASN A 9 -3.43 -17.31 -4.78
C ASN A 9 -1.98 -16.81 -4.88
N VAL A 10 -1.72 -15.56 -4.48
CA VAL A 10 -0.40 -14.95 -4.57
C VAL A 10 0.24 -14.87 -3.19
N THR A 11 1.40 -15.48 -3.06
CA THR A 11 2.28 -15.31 -1.89
C THR A 11 3.65 -14.86 -2.39
N LEU A 12 4.11 -13.72 -1.87
CA LEU A 12 5.41 -13.18 -2.19
C LEU A 12 6.29 -13.26 -0.94
N THR A 13 7.52 -13.71 -1.13
CA THR A 13 8.50 -13.81 -0.03
C THR A 13 9.64 -12.83 -0.25
N THR A 14 10.17 -12.32 0.85
CA THR A 14 11.38 -11.52 0.91
C THR A 14 12.34 -12.16 1.91
N GLU A 15 13.43 -11.51 2.27
CA GLU A 15 14.35 -12.00 3.30
C GLU A 15 13.66 -12.16 4.67
N ARG A 16 12.76 -11.22 5.03
CA ARG A 16 12.16 -11.14 6.37
C ARG A 16 10.65 -11.21 6.40
N LEU A 17 9.97 -11.04 5.25
CA LEU A 17 8.52 -10.91 5.16
C LEU A 17 7.90 -11.99 4.28
N VAL A 18 6.67 -12.36 4.63
CA VAL A 18 5.74 -13.06 3.76
C VAL A 18 4.57 -12.12 3.47
N LEU A 19 4.36 -11.78 2.19
CA LEU A 19 3.22 -11.00 1.73
C LEU A 19 2.20 -12.00 1.17
N ARG A 20 1.04 -12.07 1.78
CA ARG A 20 0.01 -13.08 1.46
C ARG A 20 -1.40 -12.50 1.54
N PRO A 21 -2.41 -13.20 0.99
CA PRO A 21 -3.80 -12.83 1.24
C PRO A 21 -4.13 -12.82 2.73
N TRP A 22 -5.06 -11.95 3.12
CA TRP A 22 -5.60 -11.90 4.48
C TRP A 22 -6.43 -13.16 4.79
N ARG A 23 -6.42 -13.56 6.06
CA ARG A 23 -7.19 -14.69 6.62
C ARG A 23 -8.07 -14.20 7.76
N GLU A 24 -9.17 -14.88 8.02
CA GLU A 24 -10.03 -14.56 9.17
C GLU A 24 -9.28 -14.61 10.51
N THR A 25 -8.27 -15.47 10.60
CA THR A 25 -7.41 -15.60 11.79
C THR A 25 -6.48 -14.42 12.04
N ASP A 26 -6.36 -13.46 11.11
CA ASP A 26 -5.48 -12.29 11.24
C ASP A 26 -6.14 -11.12 12.00
N LEU A 27 -7.36 -11.28 12.48
CA LEU A 27 -8.16 -10.20 13.09
C LEU A 27 -7.46 -9.55 14.29
N GLU A 28 -6.89 -10.34 15.18
CA GLU A 28 -6.22 -9.82 16.36
C GLU A 28 -4.99 -8.98 15.99
N ASP A 29 -4.18 -9.47 15.07
CA ASP A 29 -3.00 -8.76 14.58
C ASP A 29 -3.39 -7.44 13.88
N LEU A 30 -4.44 -7.46 13.05
CA LEU A 30 -4.96 -6.24 12.41
C LEU A 30 -5.41 -5.23 13.46
N TYR A 31 -6.23 -5.62 14.42
CA TYR A 31 -6.73 -4.73 15.46
C TYR A 31 -5.59 -4.18 16.32
N GLU A 32 -4.60 -5.01 16.66
CA GLU A 32 -3.47 -4.60 17.48
C GLU A 32 -2.74 -3.38 16.90
N TYR A 33 -2.43 -3.37 15.61
CA TYR A 33 -1.73 -2.22 15.02
C TYR A 33 -2.68 -1.10 14.56
N ALA A 34 -3.89 -1.44 14.12
CA ALA A 34 -4.82 -0.46 13.56
C ALA A 34 -5.42 0.47 14.64
N ARG A 35 -5.48 0.05 15.90
CA ARG A 35 -5.91 0.90 17.01
C ARG A 35 -4.85 1.88 17.53
N VAL A 36 -3.60 1.74 17.06
CA VAL A 36 -2.49 2.54 17.57
C VAL A 36 -2.51 3.95 16.96
N ASP A 37 -2.49 4.95 17.83
CA ASP A 37 -2.44 6.35 17.41
C ASP A 37 -1.19 6.66 16.56
N GLY A 38 -1.39 7.42 15.47
CA GLY A 38 -0.35 7.80 14.52
C GLY A 38 -0.10 6.77 13.42
N VAL A 39 -0.72 5.58 13.45
CA VAL A 39 -0.62 4.58 12.36
C VAL A 39 -1.58 4.92 11.23
N GLY A 40 -2.87 4.90 11.48
CA GLY A 40 -3.92 5.12 10.49
C GLY A 40 -3.95 6.55 9.95
N GLN A 41 -3.71 7.54 10.80
CA GLN A 41 -3.75 8.94 10.39
C GLN A 41 -2.72 9.30 9.31
N MET A 42 -1.62 8.55 9.23
CA MET A 42 -0.63 8.70 8.15
C MET A 42 -1.05 8.06 6.82
N ALA A 43 -2.16 7.31 6.83
CA ALA A 43 -2.79 6.69 5.67
C ALA A 43 -4.22 7.18 5.41
N GLY A 44 -4.68 8.22 6.14
CA GLY A 44 -5.96 8.88 5.93
C GLY A 44 -7.16 8.25 6.63
N TRP A 45 -6.93 7.44 7.69
CA TRP A 45 -7.99 6.85 8.52
C TRP A 45 -7.65 6.94 10.01
N MET A 46 -8.70 6.94 10.85
CA MET A 46 -8.55 7.04 12.30
C MET A 46 -8.24 5.67 12.93
N PRO A 47 -7.59 5.63 14.10
CA PRO A 47 -7.42 4.38 14.84
C PRO A 47 -8.74 3.64 15.01
N HIS A 48 -8.72 2.32 14.79
CA HIS A 48 -9.91 1.49 14.97
C HIS A 48 -10.39 1.53 16.42
N LYS A 49 -11.66 1.79 16.61
CA LYS A 49 -12.28 1.97 17.94
C LYS A 49 -12.42 0.66 18.69
N ASP A 50 -12.74 -0.40 17.96
CA ASP A 50 -13.04 -1.72 18.48
C ASP A 50 -12.64 -2.81 17.47
N VAL A 51 -12.83 -4.04 17.88
CA VAL A 51 -12.54 -5.23 17.08
C VAL A 51 -13.52 -5.41 15.93
N GLU A 52 -14.75 -4.93 16.08
CA GLU A 52 -15.80 -4.99 15.07
C GLU A 52 -15.45 -4.13 13.86
N GLU A 53 -14.88 -2.96 14.09
CA GLU A 53 -14.37 -2.10 12.99
C GLU A 53 -13.23 -2.80 12.24
N SER A 54 -12.28 -3.42 12.96
CA SER A 54 -11.22 -4.22 12.35
C SER A 54 -11.75 -5.41 11.57
N LEU A 55 -12.78 -6.09 12.08
CA LEU A 55 -13.42 -7.21 11.40
C LEU A 55 -14.04 -6.78 10.06
N ALA A 56 -14.72 -5.64 10.03
CA ALA A 56 -15.29 -5.11 8.79
C ALA A 56 -14.21 -4.80 7.73
N ILE A 57 -13.08 -4.23 8.16
CA ILE A 57 -11.94 -3.96 7.28
C ILE A 57 -11.27 -5.26 6.81
N LEU A 58 -11.09 -6.24 7.70
CA LEU A 58 -10.55 -7.55 7.35
C LEU A 58 -11.40 -8.27 6.30
N GLN A 59 -12.72 -8.28 6.49
CA GLN A 59 -13.66 -8.86 5.52
C GLN A 59 -13.63 -8.14 4.17
N MET A 60 -13.43 -6.82 4.18
CA MET A 60 -13.22 -6.05 2.95
C MET A 60 -11.93 -6.49 2.24
N PHE A 61 -10.81 -6.60 2.93
CA PHE A 61 -9.54 -7.07 2.34
C PHE A 61 -9.66 -8.47 1.73
N ILE A 62 -10.32 -9.41 2.44
CA ILE A 62 -10.55 -10.78 1.96
C ILE A 62 -11.44 -10.78 0.70
N ARG A 63 -12.50 -9.95 0.68
CA ARG A 63 -13.43 -9.86 -0.44
C ARG A 63 -12.81 -9.20 -1.67
N GLU A 64 -12.06 -8.10 -1.48
CA GLU A 64 -11.53 -7.30 -2.58
C GLU A 64 -10.27 -7.90 -3.21
N ARG A 65 -9.55 -8.76 -2.52
CA ARG A 65 -8.41 -9.56 -3.04
C ARG A 65 -7.31 -8.73 -3.70
N LYS A 66 -7.04 -7.55 -3.15
CA LYS A 66 -6.04 -6.60 -3.67
C LYS A 66 -5.06 -6.07 -2.62
N THR A 67 -5.22 -6.49 -1.36
CA THR A 67 -4.39 -6.03 -0.25
C THR A 67 -3.67 -7.21 0.38
N PHE A 68 -2.33 -7.15 0.42
CA PHE A 68 -1.50 -8.12 1.12
C PHE A 68 -1.46 -7.87 2.62
N ALA A 69 -1.55 -8.92 3.41
CA ALA A 69 -1.08 -8.96 4.79
C ALA A 69 0.45 -9.08 4.78
N LEU A 70 1.14 -8.26 5.57
CA LEU A 70 2.60 -8.31 5.75
C LEU A 70 2.91 -9.11 7.00
N GLU A 71 3.35 -10.35 6.83
CA GLU A 71 3.70 -11.24 7.94
C GLU A 71 5.20 -11.20 8.21
N TYR A 72 5.57 -10.92 9.46
CA TYR A 72 6.92 -10.91 9.99
C TYR A 72 7.02 -11.88 11.17
N ALA A 73 7.87 -12.91 11.06
CA ALA A 73 8.06 -13.90 12.10
C ALA A 73 6.75 -14.53 12.61
N GLY A 74 5.80 -14.82 11.71
CA GLY A 74 4.52 -15.46 12.04
C GLY A 74 3.43 -14.52 12.54
N LYS A 75 3.66 -13.20 12.58
CA LYS A 75 2.70 -12.18 12.99
C LYS A 75 2.42 -11.20 11.85
N VAL A 76 1.16 -10.84 11.63
CA VAL A 76 0.82 -9.78 10.67
C VAL A 76 1.10 -8.41 11.30
N VAL A 77 1.98 -7.64 10.67
CA VAL A 77 2.49 -6.36 11.19
C VAL A 77 2.14 -5.17 10.31
N GLY A 78 1.37 -5.38 9.25
CA GLY A 78 0.97 -4.31 8.35
C GLY A 78 0.21 -4.81 7.14
N SER A 79 -0.07 -3.89 6.23
CA SER A 79 -0.77 -4.14 4.96
C SER A 79 -0.14 -3.38 3.81
N LEU A 80 -0.23 -3.94 2.59
CA LEU A 80 0.11 -3.27 1.35
C LEU A 80 -0.99 -3.54 0.33
N GLY A 81 -1.72 -2.48 -0.05
CA GLY A 81 -2.80 -2.52 -1.04
C GLY A 81 -2.31 -2.18 -2.43
N ILE A 82 -2.91 -2.83 -3.44
CA ILE A 82 -2.74 -2.53 -4.86
C ILE A 82 -4.05 -1.90 -5.35
N GLU A 83 -4.13 -0.59 -5.22
CA GLU A 83 -5.33 0.19 -5.45
C GLU A 83 -5.44 0.67 -6.90
N GLU A 84 -6.61 1.20 -7.26
CA GLU A 84 -6.77 1.91 -8.51
C GLU A 84 -6.10 3.29 -8.43
N TYR A 85 -5.27 3.62 -9.42
CA TYR A 85 -4.76 4.98 -9.52
C TYR A 85 -5.87 5.93 -9.98
N SER A 86 -5.85 7.17 -9.51
CA SER A 86 -6.83 8.19 -9.87
C SER A 86 -6.59 8.69 -11.30
N GLN A 87 -7.49 8.35 -12.22
CA GLN A 87 -7.45 8.86 -13.59
C GLN A 87 -7.77 10.36 -13.66
N GLU A 88 -8.46 10.90 -12.68
CA GLU A 88 -8.71 12.33 -12.53
C GLU A 88 -7.42 13.08 -12.18
N HIS A 89 -6.64 12.53 -11.25
CA HIS A 89 -5.35 13.12 -10.90
C HIS A 89 -4.28 12.91 -11.98
N TYR A 90 -4.36 11.83 -12.76
CA TYR A 90 -3.37 11.46 -13.78
C TYR A 90 -4.03 11.18 -15.14
N PRO A 91 -4.71 12.19 -15.76
CA PRO A 91 -5.39 11.98 -17.04
C PRO A 91 -4.44 11.59 -18.17
N GLU A 92 -3.18 12.02 -18.09
CA GLU A 92 -2.11 11.70 -19.05
C GLU A 92 -1.72 10.21 -19.05
N LEU A 93 -2.05 9.47 -17.97
CA LEU A 93 -1.72 8.05 -17.85
C LEU A 93 -2.82 7.10 -18.34
N THR A 94 -3.94 7.62 -18.82
CA THR A 94 -5.11 6.80 -19.19
C THR A 94 -4.89 5.87 -20.38
N ALA A 95 -3.88 6.15 -21.22
CA ALA A 95 -3.47 5.26 -22.32
C ALA A 95 -2.66 4.04 -21.88
N PHE A 96 -2.19 4.01 -20.63
CA PHE A 96 -1.30 3.01 -20.07
C PHE A 96 -1.99 2.19 -18.98
N GLN A 97 -1.50 0.98 -18.74
CA GLN A 97 -1.96 0.15 -17.64
C GLN A 97 -1.15 0.42 -16.38
N GLY A 98 -1.81 0.76 -15.28
CA GLY A 98 -1.12 1.07 -14.03
C GLY A 98 -1.91 0.68 -12.80
N ARG A 99 -1.27 0.83 -11.66
CA ARG A 99 -1.87 0.70 -10.32
C ARG A 99 -1.26 1.70 -9.36
N GLU A 100 -1.99 2.00 -8.31
CA GLU A 100 -1.48 2.73 -7.15
C GLU A 100 -1.18 1.75 -6.02
N ILE A 101 -0.11 1.95 -5.27
CA ILE A 101 0.15 1.18 -4.06
C ILE A 101 0.07 2.06 -2.83
N GLY A 102 -0.50 1.50 -1.76
CA GLY A 102 -0.57 2.13 -0.45
C GLY A 102 -0.24 1.14 0.64
N TYR A 103 0.31 1.60 1.77
CA TYR A 103 0.74 0.70 2.82
C TYR A 103 0.62 1.30 4.22
N VAL A 104 0.57 0.40 5.19
CA VAL A 104 0.62 0.69 6.61
C VAL A 104 1.51 -0.34 7.30
N LEU A 105 2.29 0.09 8.30
CA LEU A 105 3.12 -0.77 9.13
C LEU A 105 2.88 -0.44 10.60
N ALA A 106 2.80 -1.46 11.42
CA ALA A 106 2.72 -1.33 12.87
C ALA A 106 3.90 -0.50 13.42
N LYS A 107 3.62 0.37 14.37
CA LYS A 107 4.54 1.39 14.87
C LYS A 107 5.87 0.82 15.39
N ASP A 108 5.80 -0.33 16.06
CA ASP A 108 6.97 -1.00 16.65
C ASP A 108 7.94 -1.59 15.60
N TYR A 109 7.51 -1.63 14.34
CA TYR A 109 8.30 -2.13 13.21
C TYR A 109 8.85 -1.03 12.31
N TRP A 110 8.59 0.25 12.62
CA TRP A 110 9.11 1.37 11.86
C TRP A 110 10.65 1.47 11.94
N GLY A 111 11.26 2.04 10.90
CA GLY A 111 12.70 2.30 10.86
C GLY A 111 13.58 1.07 10.60
N ARG A 112 12.98 -0.12 10.42
CA ARG A 112 13.72 -1.38 10.21
C ARG A 112 13.93 -1.75 8.72
N GLY A 113 13.44 -0.93 7.79
CA GLY A 113 13.54 -1.19 6.34
C GLY A 113 12.49 -2.18 5.80
N LEU A 114 11.61 -2.74 6.63
CA LEU A 114 10.63 -3.77 6.24
C LEU A 114 9.68 -3.28 5.14
N MET A 115 9.19 -2.04 5.23
CA MET A 115 8.29 -1.52 4.19
C MET A 115 8.99 -1.30 2.87
N THR A 116 10.25 -0.85 2.87
CA THR A 116 11.05 -0.74 1.63
C THR A 116 11.19 -2.10 0.97
N GLU A 117 11.49 -3.15 1.74
CA GLU A 117 11.61 -4.53 1.29
C GLU A 117 10.29 -5.05 0.70
N ALA A 118 9.16 -4.80 1.36
CA ALA A 118 7.83 -5.17 0.88
C ALA A 118 7.48 -4.46 -0.44
N VAL A 119 7.67 -3.14 -0.51
CA VAL A 119 7.36 -2.33 -1.70
C VAL A 119 8.20 -2.79 -2.90
N GLN A 120 9.50 -3.00 -2.73
CA GLN A 120 10.36 -3.51 -3.81
C GLN A 120 9.89 -4.86 -4.33
N ARG A 121 9.46 -5.76 -3.45
CA ARG A 121 8.93 -7.08 -3.85
C ARG A 121 7.62 -6.97 -4.62
N VAL A 122 6.73 -6.05 -4.23
CA VAL A 122 5.47 -5.80 -4.94
C VAL A 122 5.70 -5.12 -6.28
N ILE A 123 6.66 -4.19 -6.39
CA ILE A 123 7.08 -3.60 -7.67
C ILE A 123 7.49 -4.69 -8.66
N THR A 124 8.36 -5.62 -8.25
CA THR A 124 8.76 -6.76 -9.07
C THR A 124 7.56 -7.59 -9.52
N TYR A 125 6.64 -7.90 -8.61
CA TYR A 125 5.41 -8.64 -8.94
C TYR A 125 4.54 -7.90 -9.96
N LEU A 126 4.33 -6.60 -9.75
CA LEU A 126 3.48 -5.80 -10.64
C LEU A 126 4.09 -5.63 -12.04
N PHE A 127 5.41 -5.49 -12.15
CA PHE A 127 6.06 -5.33 -13.44
C PHE A 127 6.24 -6.67 -14.16
N ASP A 128 6.74 -7.70 -13.48
CA ASP A 128 7.15 -8.95 -14.12
C ASP A 128 6.00 -9.95 -14.30
N VAL A 129 5.00 -9.92 -13.41
CA VAL A 129 3.90 -10.90 -13.41
C VAL A 129 2.60 -10.29 -13.91
N VAL A 130 2.22 -9.13 -13.38
CA VAL A 130 0.98 -8.44 -13.79
C VAL A 130 1.19 -7.69 -15.11
N GLY A 131 2.39 -7.20 -15.37
CA GLY A 131 2.76 -6.51 -16.61
C GLY A 131 2.25 -5.07 -16.69
N VAL A 132 2.15 -4.36 -15.54
CA VAL A 132 1.75 -2.96 -15.57
C VAL A 132 2.83 -2.07 -16.18
N ASP A 133 2.42 -0.99 -16.84
CA ASP A 133 3.33 0.01 -17.44
C ASP A 133 3.93 0.94 -16.39
N PHE A 134 3.18 1.21 -15.32
CA PHE A 134 3.60 2.12 -14.25
C PHE A 134 2.93 1.79 -12.91
N ILE A 135 3.52 2.31 -11.85
CA ILE A 135 2.96 2.29 -10.49
C ILE A 135 2.98 3.71 -9.97
N THR A 136 1.86 4.17 -9.38
CA THR A 136 1.80 5.41 -8.62
C THR A 136 1.83 5.13 -7.12
N ILE A 137 2.26 6.12 -6.36
CA ILE A 137 2.27 6.10 -4.90
C ILE A 137 2.21 7.54 -4.38
N GLY A 138 1.60 7.74 -3.21
CA GLY A 138 1.58 9.05 -2.57
C GLY A 138 1.89 8.99 -1.08
N HIS A 139 2.22 10.15 -0.51
CA HIS A 139 2.31 10.34 0.93
C HIS A 139 1.87 11.74 1.32
N PHE A 140 1.33 11.91 2.53
CA PHE A 140 1.08 13.24 3.10
C PHE A 140 2.39 13.99 3.30
N GLU A 141 2.44 15.27 2.99
CA GLU A 141 3.68 16.06 3.08
C GLU A 141 4.39 15.92 4.43
N ARG A 142 3.64 15.78 5.52
CA ARG A 142 4.15 15.59 6.87
C ARG A 142 4.66 14.16 7.17
N ASN A 143 4.53 13.21 6.23
CA ASN A 143 4.94 11.82 6.43
C ASN A 143 6.31 11.53 5.83
N ASP A 144 7.37 12.04 6.46
CA ASP A 144 8.75 11.82 6.05
C ASP A 144 9.17 10.34 6.00
N ARG A 145 8.56 9.47 6.81
CA ARG A 145 8.85 8.05 6.81
C ARG A 145 8.42 7.41 5.49
N SER A 146 7.21 7.70 5.04
CA SER A 146 6.71 7.22 3.75
C SER A 146 7.53 7.79 2.59
N ARG A 147 7.87 9.09 2.63
CA ARG A 147 8.75 9.74 1.64
C ARG A 147 10.05 8.96 1.45
N ARG A 148 10.73 8.59 2.55
CA ARG A 148 12.00 7.84 2.48
C ARG A 148 11.86 6.44 1.89
N VAL A 149 10.73 5.77 2.13
CA VAL A 149 10.44 4.46 1.51
C VAL A 149 10.28 4.64 0.00
N ILE A 150 9.47 5.61 -0.42
CA ILE A 150 9.18 5.92 -1.82
C ILE A 150 10.46 6.25 -2.59
N GLU A 151 11.27 7.17 -2.05
CA GLU A 151 12.56 7.57 -2.66
C GLU A 151 13.55 6.38 -2.77
N LYS A 152 13.65 5.54 -1.72
CA LYS A 152 14.51 4.34 -1.75
C LYS A 152 14.05 3.28 -2.75
N CYS A 153 12.76 3.27 -3.09
CA CYS A 153 12.21 2.35 -4.09
C CYS A 153 12.31 2.91 -5.53
N GLY A 154 12.89 4.09 -5.72
CA GLY A 154 13.19 4.65 -7.03
C GLY A 154 12.03 5.35 -7.71
N PHE A 155 11.00 5.75 -6.98
CA PHE A 155 9.89 6.53 -7.53
C PHE A 155 10.29 7.98 -7.76
N ASP A 156 9.88 8.54 -8.90
CA ASP A 156 10.08 9.94 -9.26
C ASP A 156 8.89 10.79 -8.81
N TYR A 157 9.17 11.95 -8.21
CA TYR A 157 8.14 12.92 -7.84
C TYR A 157 7.48 13.50 -9.10
N VAL A 158 6.13 13.57 -9.07
CA VAL A 158 5.34 14.13 -10.18
C VAL A 158 4.70 15.44 -9.80
N LYS A 159 3.92 15.44 -8.70
CA LYS A 159 3.11 16.60 -8.33
C LYS A 159 2.63 16.55 -6.89
N THR A 160 2.22 17.72 -6.39
CA THR A 160 1.43 17.83 -5.17
C THR A 160 -0.06 17.71 -5.53
N THR A 161 -0.78 16.93 -4.74
CA THR A 161 -2.23 16.72 -4.82
C THR A 161 -2.87 17.02 -3.47
N ILE A 162 -4.18 16.98 -3.44
CA ILE A 162 -4.97 17.11 -2.22
C ILE A 162 -5.66 15.78 -1.97
N TYR A 163 -5.50 15.24 -0.78
CA TYR A 163 -6.14 13.99 -0.36
C TYR A 163 -7.25 14.27 0.67
N GLN A 164 -8.45 13.80 0.36
CA GLN A 164 -9.58 13.81 1.30
C GLN A 164 -9.48 12.59 2.20
N THR A 165 -9.25 12.82 3.50
CA THR A 165 -9.18 11.71 4.48
C THR A 165 -10.55 11.15 4.80
N ARG A 166 -10.61 9.94 5.35
CA ARG A 166 -11.87 9.32 5.81
C ARG A 166 -12.45 9.99 7.05
N TYR A 167 -11.70 10.88 7.70
CA TYR A 167 -12.16 11.69 8.84
C TYR A 167 -12.38 13.17 8.45
N GLU A 168 -12.73 13.40 7.17
CA GLU A 168 -13.21 14.68 6.63
C GLU A 168 -12.19 15.84 6.68
N THR A 169 -10.91 15.54 6.80
CA THR A 169 -9.86 16.54 6.65
C THR A 169 -9.20 16.46 5.28
N VAL A 170 -8.57 17.55 4.90
CA VAL A 170 -7.86 17.70 3.64
C VAL A 170 -6.37 17.73 3.92
N GLU A 171 -5.60 16.84 3.31
CA GLU A 171 -4.15 16.75 3.51
C GLU A 171 -3.40 17.03 2.20
N PRO A 172 -2.41 17.93 2.21
CA PRO A 172 -1.47 18.05 1.09
C PRO A 172 -0.70 16.73 0.94
N SER A 173 -0.70 16.21 -0.27
CA SER A 173 -0.08 14.92 -0.58
C SER A 173 0.85 15.06 -1.78
N ARG A 174 1.98 14.37 -1.74
CA ARG A 174 2.92 14.29 -2.85
C ARG A 174 2.72 13.00 -3.60
N GLY A 175 2.52 13.10 -4.91
CA GLY A 175 2.36 11.97 -5.81
C GLY A 175 3.65 11.67 -6.56
N TYR A 176 3.93 10.38 -6.71
CA TYR A 176 5.11 9.85 -7.36
C TYR A 176 4.73 8.75 -8.35
N ILE A 177 5.61 8.51 -9.32
CA ILE A 177 5.45 7.47 -10.34
C ILE A 177 6.73 6.65 -10.48
N LEU A 178 6.57 5.36 -10.77
CA LEU A 178 7.66 4.48 -11.23
C LEU A 178 7.21 3.81 -12.53
N TRP A 179 7.97 4.00 -13.59
CA TRP A 179 7.73 3.36 -14.88
C TRP A 179 8.41 2.00 -14.96
N ASN A 180 7.74 1.06 -15.62
CA ASN A 180 8.32 -0.25 -15.88
C ASN A 180 9.50 -0.10 -16.86
N PRO A 181 10.73 -0.45 -16.44
CA PRO A 181 11.91 -0.28 -17.30
C PRO A 181 11.92 -1.20 -18.53
N GLN A 182 11.11 -2.27 -18.54
CA GLN A 182 11.02 -3.22 -19.65
C GLN A 182 10.02 -2.77 -20.74
N ARG A 183 9.30 -1.68 -20.51
CA ARG A 183 8.25 -1.19 -21.41
C ARG A 183 8.75 -0.75 -22.80
N ASN A 184 10.02 -0.40 -22.92
CA ASN A 184 10.64 0.13 -24.16
C ASN A 184 11.44 -0.91 -24.94
N GLN A 185 11.21 -2.22 -24.69
CA GLN A 185 11.85 -3.30 -25.45
C GLN A 185 10.90 -3.95 -26.44
#